data_d3b8974dd97e3fe43f4d84fc67bb576e
#
_entry.id   d3b8974dd97e3fe43f4d84fc67bb576e
#
_cell.length_a   1.000
_cell.length_b   1.000
_cell.length_c   1.000
_cell.angle_alpha   90.00
_cell.angle_beta   90.00
_cell.angle_gamma   90.00
#
_symmetry.space_group_name_H-M   'P 1'
#
loop_
_entity.id
_entity.type
_entity.pdbx_description
1 polymer ?
#
loop_
_entity_poly.entity_id
_entity_poly.type
_entity_poly.pdbx_seq_one_letter_code
_entity_poly.pdbx_strand_id
1 'polypeptide(L)' 'MDVRSQVIEIIDELFMEDVSDMMDEDLFDAGVLDSMGTVELIVELENRFGIRVPVSEFGRDDWNTANKIVEGVTELQNA' A
#
# COMPACT_ATOMS: atom_id res chain seq x y z
N MET A 1 10.33 -0.19 13.35
CA MET A 1 8.89 -0.05 13.05
C MET A 1 8.44 -1.20 12.18
N ASP A 2 7.29 -1.76 12.46
CA ASP A 2 6.82 -2.89 11.67
C ASP A 2 6.21 -2.43 10.34
N VAL A 3 6.01 -3.38 9.42
CA VAL A 3 5.51 -3.08 8.08
C VAL A 3 4.11 -2.46 8.16
N ARG A 4 3.25 -2.99 9.02
CA ARG A 4 1.89 -2.49 9.16
C ARG A 4 1.86 -1.02 9.55
N SER A 5 2.62 -0.65 10.56
CA SER A 5 2.68 0.75 11.01
C SER A 5 3.26 1.66 9.93
N GLN A 6 4.25 1.20 9.21
CA GLN A 6 4.85 1.98 8.14
C GLN A 6 3.92 2.16 6.96
N VAL A 7 3.15 1.14 6.59
CA VAL A 7 2.16 1.25 5.51
C VAL A 7 1.08 2.26 5.89
N ILE A 8 0.59 2.20 7.13
CA ILE A 8 -0.41 3.15 7.61
C ILE A 8 0.14 4.58 7.54
N GLU A 9 1.38 4.76 7.99
CA GLU A 9 2.04 6.07 7.95
C GLU A 9 2.21 6.59 6.53
N ILE A 10 2.61 5.73 5.60
CA ILE A 10 2.78 6.11 4.20
C ILE A 10 1.45 6.58 3.60
N ILE A 11 0.39 5.84 3.83
CA ILE A 11 -0.93 6.20 3.31
C ILE A 11 -1.40 7.53 3.89
N ASP A 12 -1.16 7.73 5.19
CA ASP A 12 -1.51 9.00 5.83
C ASP A 12 -0.72 10.16 5.23
N GLU A 13 0.57 9.97 5.01
CA GLU A 13 1.41 11.02 4.43
C GLU A 13 1.03 11.36 2.99
N LEU A 14 0.75 10.35 2.18
CA LEU A 14 0.45 10.56 0.76
C LEU A 14 -0.97 11.04 0.52
N PHE A 15 -1.93 10.55 1.27
CA PHE A 15 -3.35 10.76 0.98
C PHE A 15 -4.09 11.47 2.09
N MET A 16 -3.43 11.75 3.20
CA MET A 16 -4.02 12.40 4.38
C MET A 16 -5.19 11.61 4.95
N GLU A 17 -5.07 10.26 4.91
CA GLU A 17 -6.08 9.34 5.41
C GLU A 17 -5.48 8.35 6.40
N ASP A 18 -6.08 8.26 7.58
CA ASP A 18 -5.71 7.27 8.57
C ASP A 18 -6.52 6.00 8.32
N VAL A 19 -5.86 4.94 7.88
CA VAL A 19 -6.52 3.68 7.55
C VAL A 19 -6.41 2.63 8.66
N SER A 20 -5.96 3.03 9.84
CA SER A 20 -5.73 2.09 10.93
C SER A 20 -7.01 1.38 11.40
N ASP A 21 -8.16 1.99 11.18
CA ASP A 21 -9.45 1.41 11.55
C ASP A 21 -10.24 0.89 10.34
N MET A 22 -9.61 0.84 9.16
CA MET A 22 -10.24 0.37 7.94
C MET A 22 -9.30 -0.50 7.10
N MET A 23 -8.53 -1.35 7.79
CA MET A 23 -7.50 -2.16 7.14
C MET A 23 -8.02 -3.17 6.12
N ASP A 24 -9.28 -3.57 6.25
CA ASP A 24 -9.89 -4.53 5.33
C ASP A 24 -10.83 -3.90 4.32
N GLU A 25 -10.97 -2.58 4.36
CA GLU A 25 -11.82 -1.88 3.40
C GLU A 25 -11.12 -1.66 2.08
N ASP A 26 -11.87 -1.71 0.98
CA ASP A 26 -11.34 -1.44 -0.35
C ASP A 26 -11.03 0.05 -0.47
N LEU A 27 -9.75 0.37 -0.62
CA LEU A 27 -9.29 1.76 -0.67
C LEU A 27 -9.73 2.49 -1.94
N PHE A 28 -9.95 1.75 -3.03
CA PHE A 28 -10.49 2.36 -4.25
C PHE A 28 -11.95 2.76 -4.06
N ASP A 29 -12.73 1.88 -3.44
CA ASP A 29 -14.14 2.17 -3.14
C ASP A 29 -14.28 3.29 -2.12
N ALA A 30 -13.35 3.37 -1.18
CA ALA A 30 -13.34 4.42 -0.16
C ALA A 30 -12.85 5.77 -0.70
N GLY A 31 -12.34 5.79 -1.92
CA GLY A 31 -11.84 7.02 -2.51
C GLY A 31 -10.44 7.42 -2.05
N VAL A 32 -9.74 6.54 -1.34
CA VAL A 32 -8.37 6.81 -0.89
C VAL A 32 -7.38 6.60 -2.03
N LEU A 33 -7.57 5.56 -2.84
CA LEU A 33 -6.69 5.26 -3.96
C LEU A 33 -7.40 5.46 -5.30
N ASP A 34 -6.64 5.93 -6.27
CA ASP A 34 -7.04 5.98 -7.67
C ASP A 34 -5.83 5.57 -8.51
N SER A 35 -5.92 5.69 -9.84
CA SER A 35 -4.83 5.26 -10.73
C SER A 35 -3.53 5.99 -10.44
N MET A 36 -3.59 7.30 -10.22
CA MET A 36 -2.39 8.10 -9.94
C MET A 36 -1.88 7.85 -8.53
N GLY A 37 -2.80 7.77 -7.57
CA GLY A 37 -2.43 7.50 -6.18
C GLY A 37 -1.75 6.15 -6.03
N THR A 38 -2.20 5.15 -6.81
CA THR A 38 -1.58 3.83 -6.79
C THR A 38 -0.11 3.91 -7.22
N VAL A 39 0.21 4.68 -8.27
CA VAL A 39 1.58 4.86 -8.71
C VAL A 39 2.43 5.53 -7.63
N GLU A 40 1.90 6.57 -7.00
CA GLU A 40 2.59 7.26 -5.91
C GLU A 40 2.86 6.32 -4.74
N LEU A 41 1.87 5.49 -4.40
CA LEU A 41 2.02 4.51 -3.33
C LEU A 41 3.12 3.51 -3.65
N ILE A 42 3.12 2.97 -4.87
CA ILE A 42 4.13 2.00 -5.30
C ILE A 42 5.53 2.60 -5.19
N VAL A 43 5.72 3.82 -5.68
CA VAL A 43 7.02 4.49 -5.62
C VAL A 43 7.49 4.66 -4.19
N GLU A 44 6.59 5.09 -3.31
CA GLU A 44 6.95 5.29 -1.91
C GLU A 44 7.28 3.97 -1.22
N LEU A 45 6.51 2.91 -1.50
CA LEU A 45 6.79 1.59 -0.93
C LEU A 45 8.16 1.09 -1.37
N GLU A 46 8.50 1.28 -2.63
CA GLU A 46 9.83 0.87 -3.13
C GLU A 46 10.94 1.63 -2.44
N ASN A 47 10.77 2.93 -2.27
CA ASN A 47 11.77 3.76 -1.61
C ASN A 47 11.89 3.49 -0.12
N ARG A 48 10.76 3.33 0.54
CA ARG A 48 10.70 3.19 1.99
C ARG A 48 11.20 1.82 2.45
N PHE A 49 10.88 0.78 1.71
CA PHE A 49 11.19 -0.60 2.10
C PHE A 49 12.37 -1.19 1.31
N GLY A 50 12.88 -0.49 0.31
CA GLY A 50 13.97 -1.01 -0.51
C GLY A 50 13.58 -2.24 -1.32
N ILE A 51 12.33 -2.31 -1.77
CA ILE A 51 11.79 -3.42 -2.54
C ILE A 51 11.49 -2.98 -3.96
N ARG A 52 11.21 -3.94 -4.83
CA ARG A 52 10.73 -3.66 -6.17
C ARG A 52 9.34 -4.26 -6.33
N VAL A 53 8.37 -3.41 -6.63
CA VAL A 53 6.98 -3.84 -6.84
C VAL A 53 6.79 -4.11 -8.33
N PRO A 54 6.47 -5.36 -8.73
CA PRO A 54 6.28 -5.69 -10.15
C PRO A 54 4.92 -5.17 -10.61
N VAL A 55 4.93 -4.00 -11.23
CA VAL A 55 3.70 -3.31 -11.65
C VAL A 55 2.85 -4.19 -12.56
N SER A 56 3.49 -5.00 -13.42
CA SER A 56 2.77 -5.91 -14.32
C SER A 56 2.01 -7.02 -13.60
N GLU A 57 2.43 -7.34 -12.36
CA GLU A 57 1.77 -8.35 -11.53
C GLU A 57 0.91 -7.70 -10.44
N PHE A 58 0.90 -6.37 -10.40
CA PHE A 58 0.20 -5.61 -9.39
C PHE A 58 -1.25 -5.44 -9.83
N GLY A 59 -2.08 -6.38 -9.44
CA GLY A 59 -3.51 -6.30 -9.72
C GLY A 59 -4.22 -5.45 -8.68
N ARG A 60 -5.26 -4.75 -9.12
CA ARG A 60 -6.08 -3.95 -8.22
C ARG A 60 -6.61 -4.79 -7.05
N ASP A 61 -7.04 -6.01 -7.35
CA ASP A 61 -7.60 -6.91 -6.35
C ASP A 61 -6.57 -7.40 -5.34
N ASP A 62 -5.30 -7.31 -5.67
CA ASP A 62 -4.22 -7.77 -4.81
C ASP A 62 -3.74 -6.69 -3.83
N TRP A 63 -4.02 -5.44 -4.11
CA TRP A 63 -3.50 -4.31 -3.35
C TRP A 63 -4.57 -3.30 -2.99
N ASN A 64 -5.82 -3.72 -2.94
CA ASN A 64 -6.93 -2.80 -2.71
C ASN A 64 -7.25 -2.54 -1.25
N THR A 65 -6.62 -3.25 -0.32
CA THR A 65 -6.80 -2.99 1.11
C THR A 65 -5.44 -2.78 1.77
N ALA A 66 -5.42 -2.08 2.90
CA ALA A 66 -4.18 -1.85 3.64
C ALA A 66 -3.55 -3.18 4.08
N ASN A 67 -4.37 -4.14 4.51
CA ASN A 67 -3.85 -5.45 4.90
C ASN A 67 -3.20 -6.18 3.74
N LYS A 68 -3.78 -6.11 2.55
CA LYS A 68 -3.18 -6.72 1.36
C LYS A 68 -1.87 -6.06 0.99
N ILE A 69 -1.78 -4.75 1.16
CA ILE A 69 -0.53 -4.01 0.92
C ILE A 69 0.54 -4.48 1.90
N VAL A 70 0.19 -4.63 3.18
CA VAL A 70 1.11 -5.12 4.20
C VAL A 70 1.63 -6.51 3.82
N GLU A 71 0.72 -7.41 3.43
CA GLU A 71 1.09 -8.76 3.02
C GLU A 71 2.01 -8.75 1.80
N GLY A 72 1.67 -7.94 0.80
CA GLY A 72 2.47 -7.83 -0.42
C GLY A 72 3.88 -7.32 -0.16
N VAL A 73 3.99 -6.29 0.66
CA VAL A 73 5.30 -5.73 1.05
C VAL A 73 6.12 -6.78 1.79
N THR A 74 5.49 -7.49 2.72
CA THR A 74 6.17 -8.52 3.51
C THR A 74 6.71 -9.63 2.60
N GLU A 75 5.91 -10.07 1.63
CA GLU A 75 6.34 -11.08 0.68
C GLU A 75 7.52 -10.60 -0.16
N LEU A 76 7.49 -9.35 -0.62
CA LEU A 76 8.57 -8.80 -1.43
C LEU A 76 9.85 -8.62 -0.63
N GLN A 77 9.75 -8.32 0.66
CA GLN A 77 10.92 -8.23 1.53
C GLN A 77 11.59 -9.58 1.72
N ASN A 78 10.82 -10.65 1.63
CA ASN A 78 11.32 -12.02 1.84
C ASN A 78 11.68 -12.73 0.53
N ALA A 79 11.48 -12.07 -0.59
CA ALA A 79 11.75 -12.66 -1.90
C ALA A 79 13.24 -12.67 -2.24
#